data_a74c70dc78d04ada2f9805621a26539b
#
_entry.id   a74c70dc78d04ada2f9805621a26539b
#
_cell.length_a   1.000
_cell.length_b   1.000
_cell.length_c   1.000
_cell.angle_alpha   90.00
_cell.angle_beta   90.00
_cell.angle_gamma   90.00
#
_symmetry.space_group_name_H-M   'P 1'
#
loop_
_entity.id
_entity.type
_entity.pdbx_description
1 polymer ?
#
loop_
_entity_poly.entity_id
_entity_poly.type
_entity_poly.pdbx_seq_one_letter_code
_entity_poly.pdbx_strand_id
1 'polypeptide(L)'
;YQKLSVFLHHDYKFGLYFQRIAMIREFWVKNYLSIRDKQEISFLAKGPASELVTEVADGVFLYKLGILYGSNASGKSNMLIALNEVFRLLVMPKSDAALGIGGCIPFALTKDEPTQMHVSFYADAIRYDYDVAFTSRRILSETLNYYPKGQKSLFYERKFVEDNVQSEIKFGTSLKLLVKTQQAIRENTLNNHSVLSVCRKMALTEDIEPFNALHKWLMENYHDVDGGEDNKKGIVDMLKDAYADEKK
;
A
#
# COMPACT_ATOMS: atom_id res chain seq x y z
N TYR A 1 25.99 9.75 -13.69
CA TYR A 1 24.91 10.02 -12.74
C TYR A 1 23.58 9.68 -13.41
N GLN A 2 23.05 8.47 -13.17
CA GLN A 2 21.68 8.14 -13.57
C GLN A 2 20.73 8.67 -12.48
N LYS A 3 19.94 9.68 -12.82
CA LYS A 3 18.82 10.14 -12.00
C LYS A 3 17.65 9.17 -12.24
N LEU A 4 17.27 8.40 -11.24
CA LEU A 4 16.00 7.66 -11.28
C LEU A 4 14.93 8.60 -10.72
N SER A 5 14.14 9.18 -11.59
CA SER A 5 12.97 9.95 -11.21
C SER A 5 11.78 8.98 -11.15
N VAL A 6 11.13 8.88 -10.01
CA VAL A 6 9.90 8.13 -9.85
C VAL A 6 8.79 9.11 -9.71
N PHE A 7 7.93 9.13 -10.71
CA PHE A 7 6.75 9.96 -10.73
C PHE A 7 5.59 9.15 -10.15
N LEU A 8 5.13 9.52 -8.98
CA LEU A 8 3.79 9.17 -8.53
C LEU A 8 2.87 10.24 -9.11
N HIS A 9 2.46 10.05 -10.37
CA HIS A 9 1.67 11.04 -11.09
C HIS A 9 0.19 10.67 -11.05
N HIS A 10 -0.62 11.67 -10.71
CA HIS A 10 -2.07 11.60 -10.87
C HIS A 10 -2.46 12.23 -12.20
N ASP A 11 -3.14 11.43 -13.04
CA ASP A 11 -3.68 11.88 -14.33
C ASP A 11 -4.62 13.06 -14.17
N TYR A 12 -4.24 14.19 -14.80
CA TYR A 12 -5.15 15.29 -15.07
C TYR A 12 -6.00 14.96 -16.32
N LYS A 13 -7.18 14.41 -16.12
CA LYS A 13 -8.26 14.55 -17.10
C LYS A 13 -9.15 15.70 -16.68
N PHE A 14 -9.11 16.79 -17.44
CA PHE A 14 -10.04 17.91 -17.34
C PHE A 14 -11.47 17.41 -17.59
N GLY A 15 -12.27 17.41 -16.56
CA GLY A 15 -13.69 17.12 -16.60
C GLY A 15 -14.22 17.00 -15.18
N LEU A 16 -15.22 17.78 -14.83
CA LEU A 16 -15.92 17.89 -13.55
C LEU A 16 -16.35 16.53 -12.95
N TYR A 17 -15.40 15.77 -12.46
CA TYR A 17 -15.62 14.66 -11.54
C TYR A 17 -14.65 14.84 -10.38
N PHE A 18 -15.13 14.79 -9.16
CA PHE A 18 -14.30 14.70 -7.94
C PHE A 18 -13.36 13.51 -8.10
N GLN A 19 -12.13 13.76 -8.53
CA GLN A 19 -11.11 12.73 -8.66
C GLN A 19 -10.70 12.30 -7.26
N ARG A 20 -10.98 11.05 -6.91
CA ARG A 20 -10.57 10.41 -5.68
C ARG A 20 -9.04 10.37 -5.65
N ILE A 21 -8.43 11.06 -4.71
CA ILE A 21 -6.97 11.24 -4.65
C ILE A 21 -6.37 10.13 -3.80
N ALA A 22 -5.61 9.24 -4.45
CA ALA A 22 -4.74 8.29 -3.79
C ALA A 22 -3.46 8.98 -3.36
N MET A 23 -3.26 9.24 -2.07
CA MET A 23 -2.06 9.94 -1.62
C MET A 23 -1.38 9.18 -0.49
N ILE A 24 -0.13 8.77 -0.74
CA ILE A 24 0.73 8.21 0.28
C ILE A 24 1.17 9.34 1.19
N ARG A 25 0.95 9.19 2.49
CA ARG A 25 1.40 10.13 3.52
C ARG A 25 2.82 9.80 3.95
N GLU A 26 3.08 8.53 4.27
CA GLU A 26 4.38 8.02 4.67
C GLU A 26 4.50 6.53 4.40
N PHE A 27 5.72 6.08 4.19
CA PHE A 27 6.07 4.68 4.00
C PHE A 27 7.39 4.40 4.68
N TRP A 28 7.52 3.25 5.34
CA TRP A 28 8.80 2.75 5.79
C TRP A 28 8.91 1.23 5.61
N VAL A 29 10.15 0.79 5.50
CA VAL A 29 10.51 -0.61 5.37
C VAL A 29 11.75 -0.93 6.19
N LYS A 30 11.83 -2.15 6.74
CA LYS A 30 12.96 -2.72 7.45
C LYS A 30 13.19 -4.16 7.01
N ASN A 31 14.45 -4.58 6.95
CA ASN A 31 14.88 -5.95 6.60
C ASN A 31 14.34 -6.42 5.25
N TYR A 32 14.68 -5.69 4.19
CA TYR A 32 14.20 -6.01 2.85
C TYR A 32 15.25 -5.68 1.78
N LEU A 33 15.61 -6.65 0.93
CA LEU A 33 16.61 -6.52 -0.10
C LEU A 33 17.95 -5.95 0.45
N SER A 34 18.39 -4.76 0.01
CA SER A 34 19.58 -4.09 0.54
C SER A 34 19.32 -3.22 1.78
N ILE A 35 18.08 -3.17 2.25
CA ILE A 35 17.67 -2.33 3.38
C ILE A 35 17.66 -3.16 4.66
N ARG A 36 18.64 -2.95 5.54
CA ARG A 36 18.75 -3.60 6.84
C ARG A 36 17.89 -2.90 7.88
N ASP A 37 18.22 -1.66 8.15
CA ASP A 37 17.59 -0.84 9.17
C ASP A 37 16.43 -0.05 8.58
N LYS A 38 15.49 0.41 9.43
CA LYS A 38 14.32 1.17 8.99
C LYS A 38 14.73 2.34 8.10
N GLN A 39 14.16 2.37 6.90
CA GLN A 39 14.21 3.51 5.98
C GLN A 39 12.81 4.05 5.76
N GLU A 40 12.65 5.36 5.75
CA GLU A 40 11.36 6.03 5.71
C GLU A 40 11.31 7.13 4.65
N ILE A 41 10.15 7.26 4.01
CA ILE A 41 9.81 8.36 3.10
C ILE A 41 8.52 9.00 3.62
N SER A 42 8.48 10.32 3.69
CA SER A 42 7.29 11.08 4.03
C SER A 42 6.94 12.08 2.93
N PHE A 43 5.66 12.15 2.59
CA PHE A 43 5.11 13.10 1.63
C PHE A 43 4.37 14.25 2.32
N LEU A 44 4.43 14.36 3.65
CA LEU A 44 3.84 15.47 4.38
C LEU A 44 4.46 16.79 3.95
N ALA A 45 3.63 17.70 3.45
CA ALA A 45 4.05 19.03 3.05
C ALA A 45 3.91 20.02 4.22
N LYS A 46 4.84 20.96 4.27
CA LYS A 46 4.76 22.10 5.17
C LYS A 46 4.25 23.30 4.37
N GLY A 47 3.00 23.63 4.53
CA GLY A 47 2.42 24.82 3.88
C GLY A 47 1.16 24.52 3.05
N PRO A 48 0.55 25.57 2.49
CA PRO A 48 -0.73 25.47 1.78
C PRO A 48 -0.61 24.73 0.46
N ALA A 49 -1.77 24.39 -0.11
CA ALA A 49 -1.87 23.77 -1.43
C ALA A 49 -1.17 24.64 -2.50
N SER A 50 -0.52 23.96 -3.44
CA SER A 50 0.17 24.55 -4.58
C SER A 50 0.13 23.57 -5.76
N GLU A 51 0.80 23.90 -6.87
CA GLU A 51 0.90 22.98 -8.01
C GLU A 51 1.45 21.59 -7.61
N LEU A 52 2.44 21.53 -6.71
CA LEU A 52 3.07 20.29 -6.22
C LEU A 52 2.54 19.79 -4.88
N VAL A 53 1.59 20.50 -4.28
CA VAL A 53 1.04 20.18 -2.96
C VAL A 53 -0.48 20.16 -3.04
N THR A 54 -1.10 19.14 -2.50
CA THR A 54 -2.56 19.02 -2.45
C THR A 54 -3.05 18.84 -1.03
N GLU A 55 -4.21 19.40 -0.72
CA GLU A 55 -4.93 19.10 0.49
C GLU A 55 -5.71 17.79 0.31
N VAL A 56 -5.49 16.83 1.20
CA VAL A 56 -6.10 15.48 1.14
C VAL A 56 -7.19 15.28 2.20
N ALA A 57 -7.12 16.06 3.27
CA ALA A 57 -8.09 16.14 4.34
C ALA A 57 -7.94 17.52 5.01
N ASP A 58 -8.90 17.92 5.84
CA ASP A 58 -8.91 19.23 6.49
C ASP A 58 -7.57 19.54 7.18
N GLY A 59 -6.85 20.54 6.65
CA GLY A 59 -5.54 20.98 7.12
C GLY A 59 -4.37 20.00 6.88
N VAL A 60 -4.58 18.92 6.11
CA VAL A 60 -3.51 17.97 5.78
C VAL A 60 -3.07 18.12 4.34
N PHE A 61 -1.81 18.50 4.16
CA PHE A 61 -1.21 18.75 2.85
C PHE A 61 -0.13 17.72 2.54
N LEU A 62 -0.15 17.16 1.32
CA LEU A 62 0.81 16.19 0.84
C LEU A 62 1.47 16.66 -0.46
N TYR A 63 2.75 16.33 -0.63
CA TYR A 63 3.45 16.46 -1.89
C TYR A 63 2.90 15.45 -2.91
N LYS A 64 2.59 15.93 -4.12
CA LYS A 64 2.16 15.11 -5.26
C LYS A 64 3.30 14.32 -5.89
N LEU A 65 4.55 14.75 -5.64
CA LEU A 65 5.76 14.21 -6.26
C LEU A 65 6.87 14.04 -5.21
N GLY A 66 7.52 12.87 -5.22
CA GLY A 66 8.75 12.59 -4.49
C GLY A 66 9.86 12.18 -5.45
N ILE A 67 11.07 12.67 -5.25
CA ILE A 67 12.25 12.30 -6.04
C ILE A 67 13.29 11.66 -5.12
N LEU A 68 13.62 10.38 -5.40
CA LEU A 68 14.72 9.68 -4.73
C LEU A 68 16.01 9.84 -5.53
N TYR A 69 17.02 10.45 -4.94
CA TYR A 69 18.34 10.60 -5.54
C TYR A 69 19.44 10.06 -4.62
N GLY A 70 20.58 9.71 -5.19
CA GLY A 70 21.73 9.17 -4.45
C GLY A 70 22.65 8.37 -5.36
N SER A 71 23.76 7.86 -4.81
CA SER A 71 24.73 7.03 -5.52
C SER A 71 24.12 5.73 -6.05
N ASN A 72 24.77 5.10 -7.02
CA ASN A 72 24.37 3.76 -7.46
C ASN A 72 24.49 2.79 -6.28
N ALA A 73 23.63 1.77 -6.26
CA ALA A 73 23.53 0.78 -5.20
C ALA A 73 23.12 1.31 -3.80
N SER A 74 22.65 2.55 -3.68
CA SER A 74 22.19 3.13 -2.39
C SER A 74 20.80 2.66 -1.93
N GLY A 75 20.17 1.70 -2.62
CA GLY A 75 18.86 1.14 -2.22
C GLY A 75 17.62 1.87 -2.75
N LYS A 76 17.77 2.90 -3.60
CA LYS A 76 16.64 3.68 -4.16
C LYS A 76 15.58 2.79 -4.82
N SER A 77 15.99 1.91 -5.73
CA SER A 77 15.07 0.98 -6.41
C SER A 77 14.46 0.00 -5.42
N ASN A 78 15.18 -0.45 -4.41
CA ASN A 78 14.67 -1.36 -3.40
C ASN A 78 13.60 -0.73 -2.51
N MET A 79 13.69 0.59 -2.26
CA MET A 79 12.64 1.34 -1.57
C MET A 79 11.33 1.36 -2.38
N LEU A 80 11.42 1.52 -3.69
CA LEU A 80 10.24 1.52 -4.58
C LEU A 80 9.65 0.12 -4.74
N ILE A 81 10.50 -0.89 -4.89
CA ILE A 81 10.06 -2.29 -4.92
C ILE A 81 9.34 -2.63 -3.62
N ALA A 82 9.85 -2.18 -2.46
CA ALA A 82 9.19 -2.38 -1.17
C ALA A 82 7.84 -1.68 -1.08
N LEU A 83 7.75 -0.44 -1.58
CA LEU A 83 6.49 0.30 -1.63
C LEU A 83 5.45 -0.40 -2.53
N ASN A 84 5.88 -0.91 -3.68
CA ASN A 84 5.02 -1.71 -4.54
C ASN A 84 4.57 -3.00 -3.83
N GLU A 85 5.47 -3.68 -3.14
CA GLU A 85 5.18 -4.94 -2.45
C GLU A 85 4.13 -4.77 -1.34
N VAL A 86 4.16 -3.70 -0.55
CA VAL A 86 3.16 -3.47 0.51
C VAL A 86 1.75 -3.28 -0.07
N PHE A 87 1.61 -2.58 -1.20
CA PHE A 87 0.32 -2.45 -1.87
C PHE A 87 -0.11 -3.77 -2.54
N ARG A 88 0.84 -4.49 -3.15
CA ARG A 88 0.57 -5.82 -3.71
C ARG A 88 0.03 -6.80 -2.66
N LEU A 89 0.59 -6.79 -1.45
CA LEU A 89 0.06 -7.57 -0.33
C LEU A 89 -1.39 -7.19 0.00
N LEU A 90 -1.72 -5.91 0.00
CA LEU A 90 -3.07 -5.42 0.31
C LEU A 90 -4.12 -5.84 -0.74
N VAL A 91 -3.74 -5.94 -2.03
CA VAL A 91 -4.71 -6.12 -3.11
C VAL A 91 -4.70 -7.51 -3.74
N MET A 92 -3.58 -8.25 -3.65
CA MET A 92 -3.39 -9.51 -4.37
C MET A 92 -3.49 -10.74 -3.44
N PRO A 93 -4.64 -11.45 -3.44
CA PRO A 93 -4.76 -12.69 -2.69
C PRO A 93 -3.95 -13.81 -3.35
N LYS A 94 -3.45 -14.74 -2.54
CA LYS A 94 -2.86 -15.99 -3.03
C LYS A 94 -3.94 -17.08 -3.15
N SER A 95 -3.76 -17.98 -4.11
CA SER A 95 -4.69 -19.09 -4.34
C SER A 95 -4.33 -20.34 -3.55
N ASP A 96 -3.07 -20.46 -3.12
CA ASP A 96 -2.53 -21.64 -2.45
C ASP A 96 -1.64 -21.21 -1.28
N ALA A 97 -1.85 -21.81 -0.11
CA ALA A 97 -1.08 -21.58 1.10
C ALA A 97 0.39 -22.04 1.00
N ALA A 98 0.70 -22.98 0.10
CA ALA A 98 2.05 -23.46 -0.17
C ALA A 98 2.89 -22.42 -0.94
N LEU A 99 2.27 -21.47 -1.63
CA LEU A 99 2.95 -20.39 -2.30
C LEU A 99 3.56 -19.46 -1.25
N GLY A 100 4.84 -19.15 -1.37
CA GLY A 100 5.46 -18.14 -0.54
C GLY A 100 4.91 -16.73 -0.79
N ILE A 101 5.27 -15.79 0.07
CA ILE A 101 5.08 -14.37 -0.18
C ILE A 101 6.11 -13.98 -1.24
N GLY A 102 5.65 -13.90 -2.51
CA GLY A 102 6.53 -13.52 -3.62
C GLY A 102 7.12 -12.14 -3.38
N GLY A 103 8.38 -11.94 -3.75
CA GLY A 103 9.07 -10.67 -3.52
C GLY A 103 9.61 -10.49 -2.09
N CYS A 104 9.33 -11.39 -1.14
CA CYS A 104 9.93 -11.35 0.18
C CYS A 104 11.38 -11.83 0.16
N ILE A 105 12.31 -10.89 0.02
CA ILE A 105 13.74 -11.13 0.08
C ILE A 105 14.29 -10.33 1.26
N PRO A 106 14.51 -10.95 2.44
CA PRO A 106 15.07 -10.23 3.58
C PRO A 106 16.53 -9.82 3.31
N PHE A 107 17.04 -8.89 4.09
CA PHE A 107 18.44 -8.50 4.02
C PHE A 107 19.35 -9.70 4.34
N ALA A 108 20.40 -9.87 3.56
CA ALA A 108 21.20 -11.11 3.56
C ALA A 108 21.84 -11.50 4.92
N LEU A 109 22.13 -10.50 5.77
CA LEU A 109 22.72 -10.73 7.10
C LEU A 109 21.69 -10.88 8.22
N THR A 110 20.40 -10.63 7.94
CA THR A 110 19.30 -10.77 8.89
C THR A 110 18.13 -11.57 8.28
N LYS A 111 18.48 -12.59 7.46
CA LYS A 111 17.51 -13.41 6.71
C LYS A 111 16.51 -14.17 7.59
N ASP A 112 16.84 -14.38 8.86
CA ASP A 112 16.01 -15.09 9.83
C ASP A 112 15.06 -14.13 10.59
N GLU A 113 15.25 -12.82 10.43
CA GLU A 113 14.33 -11.80 10.94
C GLU A 113 13.18 -11.54 9.97
N PRO A 114 11.99 -11.11 10.45
CA PRO A 114 10.91 -10.73 9.56
C PRO A 114 11.20 -9.43 8.82
N THR A 115 10.71 -9.35 7.57
CA THR A 115 10.52 -8.06 6.89
C THR A 115 9.38 -7.31 7.54
N GLN A 116 9.55 -6.02 7.75
CA GLN A 116 8.53 -5.14 8.31
C GLN A 116 8.28 -3.97 7.35
N MET A 117 7.02 -3.67 7.12
CA MET A 117 6.62 -2.55 6.28
C MET A 117 5.44 -1.81 6.91
N HIS A 118 5.39 -0.52 6.64
CA HIS A 118 4.28 0.35 7.00
C HIS A 118 3.95 1.27 5.84
N VAL A 119 2.68 1.50 5.60
CA VAL A 119 2.22 2.55 4.71
C VAL A 119 1.03 3.28 5.34
N SER A 120 1.11 4.60 5.35
CA SER A 120 0.00 5.49 5.67
C SER A 120 -0.44 6.19 4.38
N PHE A 121 -1.73 6.15 4.09
CA PHE A 121 -2.28 6.73 2.86
C PHE A 121 -3.70 7.26 3.10
N TYR A 122 -4.15 8.13 2.20
CA TYR A 122 -5.51 8.64 2.19
C TYR A 122 -6.30 8.00 1.04
N ALA A 123 -7.50 7.52 1.36
CA ALA A 123 -8.50 7.05 0.43
C ALA A 123 -9.81 7.79 0.73
N ASP A 124 -10.35 8.53 -0.24
CA ASP A 124 -11.58 9.33 -0.07
C ASP A 124 -11.56 10.22 1.20
N ALA A 125 -10.47 10.94 1.42
CA ALA A 125 -10.21 11.79 2.59
C ALA A 125 -10.13 11.07 3.94
N ILE A 126 -10.20 9.74 3.96
CA ILE A 126 -10.00 8.91 5.15
C ILE A 126 -8.57 8.41 5.15
N ARG A 127 -7.86 8.65 6.26
CA ARG A 127 -6.51 8.09 6.47
C ARG A 127 -6.60 6.62 6.84
N TYR A 128 -5.69 5.82 6.26
CA TYR A 128 -5.44 4.43 6.59
C TYR A 128 -3.98 4.25 6.94
N ASP A 129 -3.71 3.48 7.99
CA ASP A 129 -2.36 3.07 8.41
C ASP A 129 -2.29 1.54 8.39
N TYR A 130 -1.44 0.99 7.55
CA TYR A 130 -1.21 -0.44 7.43
C TYR A 130 0.19 -0.79 7.89
N ASP A 131 0.28 -1.68 8.86
CA ASP A 131 1.51 -2.25 9.39
C ASP A 131 1.52 -3.75 9.12
N VAL A 132 2.64 -4.28 8.62
CA VAL A 132 2.80 -5.71 8.35
C VAL A 132 4.20 -6.20 8.69
N ALA A 133 4.27 -7.38 9.31
CA ALA A 133 5.50 -8.13 9.50
C ALA A 133 5.33 -9.54 8.92
N PHE A 134 6.28 -9.97 8.08
CA PHE A 134 6.16 -11.22 7.34
C PHE A 134 7.52 -11.86 7.05
N THR A 135 7.49 -13.15 6.79
CA THR A 135 8.62 -13.94 6.26
C THR A 135 8.32 -14.35 4.83
N SER A 136 9.23 -15.04 4.17
CA SER A 136 8.97 -15.60 2.83
C SER A 136 7.81 -16.61 2.79
N ARG A 137 7.39 -17.12 3.94
CA ARG A 137 6.34 -18.16 4.04
C ARG A 137 4.99 -17.64 4.48
N ARG A 138 4.96 -16.66 5.39
CA ARG A 138 3.72 -16.22 6.05
C ARG A 138 3.79 -14.81 6.60
N ILE A 139 2.64 -14.22 6.75
CA ILE A 139 2.43 -13.00 7.53
C ILE A 139 2.43 -13.40 9.02
N LEU A 140 3.28 -12.75 9.81
CA LEU A 140 3.37 -12.93 11.26
C LEU A 140 2.39 -12.02 12.00
N SER A 141 2.30 -10.79 11.55
CA SER A 141 1.32 -9.83 12.07
C SER A 141 0.94 -8.83 10.98
N GLU A 142 -0.28 -8.39 10.99
CA GLU A 142 -0.73 -7.24 10.22
C GLU A 142 -1.80 -6.47 10.97
N THR A 143 -1.81 -5.16 10.80
CA THR A 143 -2.80 -4.28 11.40
C THR A 143 -3.18 -3.22 10.39
N LEU A 144 -4.46 -3.08 10.12
CA LEU A 144 -5.02 -1.96 9.37
C LEU A 144 -5.84 -1.11 10.33
N ASN A 145 -5.46 0.16 10.46
CA ASN A 145 -6.23 1.16 11.17
C ASN A 145 -6.78 2.16 10.15
N TYR A 146 -7.90 2.80 10.48
CA TYR A 146 -8.46 3.89 9.71
C TYR A 146 -8.90 5.02 10.64
N TYR A 147 -9.09 6.20 10.08
CA TYR A 147 -9.34 7.42 10.85
C TYR A 147 -10.63 8.12 10.39
N PRO A 148 -11.81 7.50 10.60
CA PRO A 148 -13.06 8.15 10.33
C PRO A 148 -13.18 9.37 11.24
N LYS A 149 -13.43 10.55 10.68
CA LYS A 149 -13.48 11.82 11.43
C LYS A 149 -12.20 12.14 12.23
N GLY A 150 -11.04 11.70 11.73
CA GLY A 150 -9.73 11.97 12.34
C GLY A 150 -9.39 11.13 13.57
N GLN A 151 -10.27 10.27 14.06
CA GLN A 151 -10.02 9.40 15.22
C GLN A 151 -9.58 8.00 14.80
N LYS A 152 -8.52 7.49 15.45
CA LYS A 152 -8.02 6.14 15.19
C LYS A 152 -9.05 5.08 15.55
N SER A 153 -9.35 4.22 14.60
CA SER A 153 -10.20 3.04 14.77
C SER A 153 -9.53 1.83 14.15
N LEU A 154 -9.66 0.68 14.81
CA LEU A 154 -9.18 -0.56 14.24
C LEU A 154 -10.05 -0.95 13.05
N PHE A 155 -9.45 -1.27 11.91
CA PHE A 155 -10.12 -1.92 10.80
C PHE A 155 -10.03 -3.43 10.99
N TYR A 156 -8.81 -3.99 11.05
CA TYR A 156 -8.55 -5.35 11.51
C TYR A 156 -7.13 -5.47 12.08
N GLU A 157 -6.91 -6.49 12.92
CA GLU A 157 -5.62 -6.95 13.40
C GLU A 157 -5.52 -8.45 13.19
N ARG A 158 -4.36 -8.91 12.72
CA ARG A 158 -4.03 -10.32 12.60
C ARG A 158 -2.73 -10.62 13.29
N LYS A 159 -2.67 -11.75 14.02
CA LYS A 159 -1.47 -12.27 14.65
C LYS A 159 -1.34 -13.76 14.37
N PHE A 160 -0.15 -14.16 13.99
CA PHE A 160 0.21 -15.57 13.95
C PHE A 160 0.44 -16.08 15.37
N VAL A 161 -0.13 -17.25 15.68
CA VAL A 161 0.05 -17.95 16.95
C VAL A 161 0.71 -19.29 16.64
N GLU A 162 1.88 -19.55 17.25
CA GLU A 162 2.68 -20.74 16.92
C GLU A 162 1.94 -22.06 17.15
N ASP A 163 1.11 -22.13 18.18
CA ASP A 163 0.34 -23.33 18.54
C ASP A 163 -0.89 -23.56 17.64
N ASN A 164 -1.26 -22.58 16.81
CA ASN A 164 -2.40 -22.65 15.93
C ASN A 164 -1.96 -22.64 14.46
N VAL A 165 -2.51 -23.55 13.66
CA VAL A 165 -2.30 -23.59 12.21
C VAL A 165 -2.84 -22.31 11.54
N GLN A 166 -3.82 -21.64 12.16
CA GLN A 166 -4.47 -20.43 11.66
C GLN A 166 -4.10 -19.21 12.51
N SER A 167 -3.95 -18.07 11.83
CA SER A 167 -3.76 -16.77 12.48
C SER A 167 -5.05 -16.31 13.16
N GLU A 168 -4.92 -15.67 14.32
CA GLU A 168 -6.05 -14.95 14.93
C GLU A 168 -6.31 -13.65 14.19
N ILE A 169 -7.58 -13.41 13.81
CA ILE A 169 -8.02 -12.18 13.16
C ILE A 169 -9.11 -11.53 14.01
N LYS A 170 -8.87 -10.26 14.40
CA LYS A 170 -9.81 -9.39 15.12
C LYS A 170 -10.26 -8.26 14.20
N PHE A 171 -11.54 -7.96 14.22
CA PHE A 171 -12.12 -6.85 13.45
C PHE A 171 -12.53 -5.70 14.37
N GLY A 172 -12.40 -4.49 13.88
CA GLY A 172 -12.86 -3.31 14.60
C GLY A 172 -14.37 -3.32 14.79
N THR A 173 -14.83 -2.98 15.98
CA THR A 173 -16.26 -2.96 16.32
C THR A 173 -17.04 -1.91 15.55
N SER A 174 -16.38 -0.82 15.13
CA SER A 174 -16.94 0.25 14.31
C SER A 174 -17.37 -0.19 12.90
N LEU A 175 -16.82 -1.30 12.39
CA LEU A 175 -17.18 -1.85 11.08
C LEU A 175 -18.52 -2.56 11.07
N LYS A 176 -19.07 -2.92 12.24
CA LYS A 176 -20.36 -3.62 12.40
C LYS A 176 -20.50 -4.90 11.55
N LEU A 177 -19.38 -5.61 11.31
CA LEU A 177 -19.38 -6.85 10.52
C LEU A 177 -20.20 -7.93 11.20
N LEU A 178 -21.07 -8.60 10.45
CA LEU A 178 -21.82 -9.74 10.93
C LEU A 178 -20.87 -10.90 11.28
N VAL A 179 -21.21 -11.69 12.28
CA VAL A 179 -20.39 -12.84 12.75
C VAL A 179 -20.11 -13.81 11.61
N LYS A 180 -21.11 -14.12 10.77
CA LYS A 180 -20.97 -14.99 9.59
C LYS A 180 -19.93 -14.44 8.60
N THR A 181 -19.91 -13.14 8.40
CA THR A 181 -18.98 -12.46 7.49
C THR A 181 -17.56 -12.48 8.05
N GLN A 182 -17.40 -12.19 9.35
CA GLN A 182 -16.11 -12.31 10.03
C GLN A 182 -15.55 -13.73 9.91
N GLN A 183 -16.39 -14.75 10.08
CA GLN A 183 -16.00 -16.15 9.96
C GLN A 183 -15.59 -16.48 8.53
N ALA A 184 -16.36 -16.07 7.53
CA ALA A 184 -16.04 -16.28 6.13
C ALA A 184 -14.70 -15.63 5.74
N ILE A 185 -14.40 -14.42 6.22
CA ILE A 185 -13.09 -13.77 6.00
C ILE A 185 -11.98 -14.60 6.64
N ARG A 186 -12.13 -15.05 7.91
CA ARG A 186 -11.12 -15.89 8.59
C ARG A 186 -10.81 -17.17 7.82
N GLU A 187 -11.84 -17.88 7.37
CA GLU A 187 -11.71 -19.15 6.66
C GLU A 187 -11.05 -19.02 5.28
N ASN A 188 -11.22 -17.88 4.63
CA ASN A 188 -10.64 -17.62 3.30
C ASN A 188 -9.28 -16.89 3.36
N THR A 189 -8.81 -16.46 4.55
CA THR A 189 -7.52 -15.80 4.71
C THR A 189 -6.41 -16.82 4.88
N LEU A 190 -5.60 -17.00 3.84
CA LEU A 190 -4.40 -17.85 3.90
C LEU A 190 -3.25 -17.12 4.63
N ASN A 191 -2.23 -17.86 5.00
CA ASN A 191 -1.08 -17.35 5.74
C ASN A 191 -0.19 -16.38 4.93
N ASN A 192 -0.31 -16.36 3.63
CA ASN A 192 0.60 -15.72 2.68
C ASN A 192 0.00 -14.52 1.92
N HIS A 193 -1.13 -14.01 2.33
CA HIS A 193 -1.73 -12.77 1.79
C HIS A 193 -2.50 -12.00 2.87
N SER A 194 -2.76 -10.71 2.66
CA SER A 194 -3.42 -9.87 3.65
C SER A 194 -4.90 -10.20 3.83
N VAL A 195 -5.45 -9.85 5.00
CA VAL A 195 -6.89 -9.99 5.27
C VAL A 195 -7.73 -9.17 4.27
N LEU A 196 -7.28 -7.96 3.92
CA LEU A 196 -8.01 -7.12 2.96
C LEU A 196 -8.08 -7.75 1.56
N SER A 197 -6.99 -8.40 1.12
CA SER A 197 -6.93 -9.01 -0.21
C SER A 197 -7.97 -10.12 -0.42
N VAL A 198 -8.48 -10.73 0.65
CA VAL A 198 -9.55 -11.75 0.58
C VAL A 198 -10.80 -11.22 -0.08
N CYS A 199 -11.06 -9.91 0.05
CA CYS A 199 -12.20 -9.26 -0.57
C CYS A 199 -12.28 -9.50 -2.09
N ARG A 200 -11.14 -9.69 -2.75
CA ARG A 200 -11.10 -10.00 -4.18
C ARG A 200 -11.65 -11.39 -4.52
N LYS A 201 -11.62 -12.33 -3.56
CA LYS A 201 -12.08 -13.71 -3.75
C LYS A 201 -13.54 -13.91 -3.33
N MET A 202 -14.05 -13.03 -2.50
CA MET A 202 -15.40 -13.16 -1.94
C MET A 202 -16.38 -12.35 -2.77
N ALA A 203 -17.56 -12.96 -3.08
CA ALA A 203 -18.72 -12.19 -3.53
C ALA A 203 -19.23 -11.38 -2.32
N LEU A 204 -18.85 -10.11 -2.26
CA LEU A 204 -19.07 -9.26 -1.12
C LEU A 204 -20.51 -8.77 -1.11
N THR A 205 -21.22 -9.08 -0.05
CA THR A 205 -22.55 -8.52 0.24
C THR A 205 -22.44 -7.13 0.85
N GLU A 206 -23.51 -6.35 0.85
CA GLU A 206 -23.56 -4.98 1.40
C GLU A 206 -23.06 -4.87 2.85
N ASP A 207 -23.06 -5.97 3.59
CA ASP A 207 -22.63 -6.04 4.99
C ASP A 207 -21.16 -5.71 5.27
N ILE A 208 -20.31 -5.60 4.22
CA ILE A 208 -18.87 -5.30 4.34
C ILE A 208 -18.46 -4.09 3.50
N GLU A 209 -19.39 -3.13 3.40
CA GLU A 209 -19.16 -1.91 2.61
C GLU A 209 -17.80 -1.22 2.86
N PRO A 210 -17.32 -1.06 4.12
CA PRO A 210 -16.01 -0.44 4.33
C PRO A 210 -14.84 -1.23 3.70
N PHE A 211 -14.92 -2.58 3.71
CA PHE A 211 -13.91 -3.41 3.04
C PHE A 211 -14.00 -3.28 1.53
N ASN A 212 -15.22 -3.28 0.99
CA ASN A 212 -15.45 -3.16 -0.44
C ASN A 212 -14.98 -1.82 -0.97
N ALA A 213 -15.35 -0.74 -0.29
CA ALA A 213 -14.98 0.61 -0.68
C ALA A 213 -13.46 0.78 -0.70
N LEU A 214 -12.76 0.35 0.38
CA LEU A 214 -11.32 0.44 0.45
C LEU A 214 -10.63 -0.46 -0.59
N HIS A 215 -11.08 -1.72 -0.74
CA HIS A 215 -10.49 -2.64 -1.71
C HIS A 215 -10.71 -2.15 -3.16
N LYS A 216 -11.92 -1.71 -3.49
CA LYS A 216 -12.23 -1.12 -4.79
C LYS A 216 -11.35 0.08 -5.07
N TRP A 217 -11.24 1.00 -4.10
CA TRP A 217 -10.40 2.16 -4.21
C TRP A 217 -8.92 1.79 -4.45
N LEU A 218 -8.37 0.82 -3.69
CA LEU A 218 -7.01 0.33 -3.91
C LEU A 218 -6.84 -0.26 -5.30
N MET A 219 -7.80 -1.06 -5.78
CA MET A 219 -7.73 -1.65 -7.13
C MET A 219 -7.79 -0.63 -8.26
N GLU A 220 -8.52 0.46 -8.07
CA GLU A 220 -8.63 1.56 -9.05
C GLU A 220 -7.38 2.46 -9.07
N ASN A 221 -6.64 2.52 -7.96
CA ASN A 221 -5.51 3.43 -7.77
C ASN A 221 -4.14 2.72 -7.65
N TYR A 222 -4.13 1.39 -7.52
CA TYR A 222 -2.91 0.61 -7.53
C TYR A 222 -2.56 0.19 -8.95
N HIS A 223 -1.45 0.72 -9.44
CA HIS A 223 -0.83 0.30 -10.69
C HIS A 223 0.50 -0.37 -10.35
N ASP A 224 0.61 -1.66 -10.69
CA ASP A 224 1.84 -2.42 -10.46
C ASP A 224 3.01 -1.76 -11.23
N VAL A 225 4.06 -1.41 -10.49
CA VAL A 225 5.27 -0.81 -11.06
C VAL A 225 6.17 -1.87 -11.71
N ASP A 226 5.86 -3.15 -11.55
CA ASP A 226 6.54 -4.23 -12.27
C ASP A 226 6.23 -4.12 -13.77
N GLY A 227 7.05 -3.25 -14.37
CA GLY A 227 6.93 -2.89 -15.75
C GLY A 227 6.98 -4.08 -16.69
N GLY A 228 5.84 -4.57 -17.11
CA GLY A 228 5.74 -5.07 -18.45
C GLY A 228 6.19 -3.97 -19.43
N GLU A 229 6.70 -4.33 -20.58
CA GLU A 229 7.17 -3.35 -21.59
C GLU A 229 6.10 -2.27 -21.90
N ASP A 230 4.83 -2.61 -21.77
CA ASP A 230 3.70 -1.70 -21.97
C ASP A 230 3.61 -0.59 -20.90
N ASN A 231 3.94 -0.87 -19.64
CA ASN A 231 3.96 0.14 -18.58
C ASN A 231 5.15 1.10 -18.72
N LYS A 232 6.31 0.60 -19.16
CA LYS A 232 7.48 1.46 -19.45
C LYS A 232 7.18 2.42 -20.59
N LYS A 233 6.47 1.97 -21.61
CA LYS A 233 6.04 2.80 -22.74
C LYS A 233 5.05 3.87 -22.29
N GLY A 234 4.07 3.52 -21.45
CA GLY A 234 3.11 4.46 -20.89
C GLY A 234 3.78 5.58 -20.08
N ILE A 235 4.73 5.25 -19.20
CA ILE A 235 5.48 6.25 -18.42
C ILE A 235 6.33 7.16 -19.32
N VAL A 236 6.99 6.60 -20.34
CA VAL A 236 7.81 7.37 -21.27
C VAL A 236 6.95 8.30 -22.14
N ASP A 237 5.78 7.86 -22.57
CA ASP A 237 4.87 8.65 -23.38
C ASP A 237 4.20 9.77 -22.54
N MET A 238 3.82 9.51 -21.30
CA MET A 238 3.37 10.54 -20.35
C MET A 238 4.44 11.63 -20.13
N LEU A 239 5.72 11.22 -19.99
CA LEU A 239 6.82 12.17 -19.83
C LEU A 239 7.02 13.04 -21.09
N LYS A 240 6.85 12.45 -22.28
CA LYS A 240 6.95 13.20 -23.55
C LYS A 240 5.83 14.23 -23.67
N ASP A 241 4.61 13.86 -23.30
CA ASP A 241 3.45 14.75 -23.37
C ASP A 241 3.57 15.91 -22.37
N ALA A 242 4.01 15.64 -21.12
CA ALA A 242 4.29 16.69 -20.14
C ALA A 242 5.39 17.67 -20.58
N TYR A 243 6.45 17.19 -21.24
CA TYR A 243 7.49 18.05 -21.79
C TYR A 243 7.10 18.78 -23.08
N ALA A 244 6.10 18.30 -23.82
CA ALA A 244 5.63 18.97 -25.01
C ALA A 244 4.77 20.21 -24.71
N ASP A 245 4.05 20.20 -23.59
CA ASP A 245 3.21 21.32 -23.15
C ASP A 245 4.01 22.47 -22.51
N GLU A 246 5.21 22.21 -21.96
CA GLU A 246 6.10 23.29 -21.46
C GLU A 246 6.77 24.13 -22.58
N LYS A 247 6.63 23.75 -23.84
CA LYS A 247 7.21 24.48 -25.00
C LYS A 247 6.20 25.29 -25.81
N LYS A 248 4.97 25.41 -25.34
CA LYS A 248 3.95 26.32 -25.86
C LYS A 248 3.75 27.52 -24.97
#